data_4d50dbc097b4128d8d77cc179ab71702
#
_entry.id   4d50dbc097b4128d8d77cc179ab71702
#
_cell.length_a   1.000
_cell.length_b   1.000
_cell.length_c   1.000
_cell.angle_alpha   90.00
_cell.angle_beta   90.00
_cell.angle_gamma   90.00
#
_symmetry.space_group_name_H-M   'P 1'
#
loop_
_entity.id
_entity.type
_entity.pdbx_description
1 polymer ?
#
loop_
_entity_poly.entity_id
_entity_poly.type
_entity_poly.pdbx_seq_one_letter_code
_entity_poly.pdbx_strand_id
1 'polypeptide(L)'
;MASPTVNVLMKIGIISDEMTPPRNMTGIVRVLFSVIAVSYSYFFLHISFFGPPVEGVFRGTFFLGVAVMALLLFKARQNSFREKLVWLDEFFAVANLFMICAAFAVLAHWYFTGQVELWRRYSNTEVQIVGLIGGLIGVAVYVFEGWRIKQRDGFAISDIIFLAGATAAVLWWIINLDELRTNIGSLVVSPLVMFAVILSAVSFEIARRIVGPLIPFLGFLFFIYSFEIVGQVMPGILQHLGFRTARVMEFLMLSTEGMFGLITNTFATFIVIFVILGAFLEKTGLGAVIINSAYR
;
A
#
# COMPACT_ATOMS: atom_id res chain seq x y z
N MET A 1 -10.21 -15.08 -30.38
CA MET A 1 -11.38 -14.16 -30.38
C MET A 1 -11.89 -14.09 -28.95
N ALA A 2 -11.86 -12.90 -28.33
CA ALA A 2 -12.36 -12.72 -26.97
C ALA A 2 -13.89 -12.90 -26.96
N SER A 3 -14.43 -13.48 -25.88
CA SER A 3 -15.87 -13.67 -25.74
C SER A 3 -16.61 -12.32 -25.73
N PRO A 4 -17.89 -12.26 -26.17
CA PRO A 4 -18.64 -11.00 -26.18
C PRO A 4 -18.73 -10.32 -24.81
N THR A 5 -18.71 -11.08 -23.72
CA THR A 5 -18.66 -10.58 -22.34
C THR A 5 -17.33 -9.89 -22.02
N VAL A 6 -16.20 -10.43 -22.48
CA VAL A 6 -14.87 -9.81 -22.31
C VAL A 6 -14.81 -8.49 -23.08
N ASN A 7 -15.35 -8.43 -24.29
CA ASN A 7 -15.41 -7.18 -25.06
C ASN A 7 -16.28 -6.11 -24.39
N VAL A 8 -17.37 -6.48 -23.73
CA VAL A 8 -18.20 -5.56 -22.94
C VAL A 8 -17.44 -5.06 -21.71
N LEU A 9 -16.77 -5.94 -21.00
CA LEU A 9 -15.97 -5.61 -19.81
C LEU A 9 -14.76 -4.73 -20.18
N MET A 10 -14.14 -4.95 -21.35
CA MET A 10 -13.11 -4.06 -21.91
C MET A 10 -13.70 -2.70 -22.30
N LYS A 11 -14.91 -2.67 -22.87
CA LYS A 11 -15.59 -1.43 -23.29
C LYS A 11 -16.03 -0.57 -22.10
N ILE A 12 -16.37 -1.21 -20.98
CA ILE A 12 -16.69 -0.55 -19.70
C ILE A 12 -15.41 -0.18 -18.93
N GLY A 13 -14.26 -0.68 -19.38
CA GLY A 13 -12.96 -0.36 -18.77
C GLY A 13 -12.68 -1.17 -17.49
N ILE A 14 -13.38 -2.26 -17.24
CA ILE A 14 -13.16 -3.15 -16.09
C ILE A 14 -11.94 -4.07 -16.29
N ILE A 15 -11.70 -4.50 -17.54
CA ILE A 15 -10.56 -5.33 -17.92
C ILE A 15 -9.71 -4.54 -18.92
N SER A 16 -8.42 -4.41 -18.66
CA SER A 16 -7.44 -3.88 -19.62
C SER A 16 -6.58 -5.02 -20.15
N ASP A 17 -6.33 -5.04 -21.42
CA ASP A 17 -5.40 -5.99 -22.05
C ASP A 17 -3.94 -5.72 -21.70
N GLU A 18 -3.62 -4.55 -21.17
CA GLU A 18 -2.25 -4.14 -20.90
C GLU A 18 -2.06 -3.90 -19.40
N MET A 19 -1.12 -4.63 -18.81
CA MET A 19 -0.56 -4.28 -17.50
C MET A 19 0.09 -2.91 -17.61
N THR A 20 0.02 -2.15 -16.55
CA THR A 20 0.66 -0.84 -16.47
C THR A 20 2.13 -0.94 -16.87
N PRO A 21 2.58 -0.21 -17.89
CA PRO A 21 3.96 -0.29 -18.30
C PRO A 21 4.89 0.23 -17.19
N PRO A 22 5.95 -0.52 -16.84
CA PRO A 22 6.88 -0.09 -15.84
C PRO A 22 7.61 1.17 -16.26
N ARG A 23 8.13 1.91 -15.29
CA ARG A 23 8.95 3.11 -15.50
C ARG A 23 10.25 2.73 -16.23
N ASN A 24 10.62 3.49 -17.26
CA ASN A 24 11.92 3.37 -17.90
C ASN A 24 13.01 3.95 -16.98
N MET A 25 13.66 3.07 -16.22
CA MET A 25 14.70 3.46 -15.28
C MET A 25 16.04 3.60 -16.03
N THR A 26 16.70 4.73 -15.84
CA THR A 26 18.02 5.03 -16.40
C THR A 26 18.98 5.49 -15.30
N GLY A 27 20.29 5.35 -15.55
CA GLY A 27 21.33 5.85 -14.65
C GLY A 27 21.31 5.24 -13.25
N ILE A 28 21.52 6.08 -12.24
CA ILE A 28 21.68 5.70 -10.83
C ILE A 28 20.42 4.98 -10.28
N VAL A 29 19.25 5.41 -10.71
CA VAL A 29 17.97 4.82 -10.24
C VAL A 29 17.85 3.35 -10.62
N ARG A 30 18.28 2.99 -11.84
CA ARG A 30 18.31 1.59 -12.29
C ARG A 30 19.24 0.74 -11.43
N VAL A 31 20.40 1.30 -11.07
CA VAL A 31 21.36 0.60 -10.21
C VAL A 31 20.79 0.41 -8.81
N LEU A 32 20.21 1.46 -8.21
CA LEU A 32 19.57 1.39 -6.89
C LEU A 32 18.45 0.36 -6.88
N PHE A 33 17.56 0.39 -7.87
CA PHE A 33 16.48 -0.60 -7.99
C PHE A 33 17.04 -2.03 -8.09
N SER A 34 18.06 -2.25 -8.90
CA SER A 34 18.68 -3.56 -9.06
C SER A 34 19.33 -4.06 -7.76
N VAL A 35 20.01 -3.18 -7.01
CA VAL A 35 20.59 -3.52 -5.70
C VAL A 35 19.49 -3.88 -4.71
N ILE A 36 18.42 -3.10 -4.63
CA ILE A 36 17.28 -3.40 -3.75
C ILE A 36 16.62 -4.74 -4.12
N ALA A 37 16.38 -4.98 -5.41
CA ALA A 37 15.76 -6.21 -5.89
C ALA A 37 16.63 -7.44 -5.60
N VAL A 38 17.95 -7.34 -5.81
CA VAL A 38 18.88 -8.44 -5.51
C VAL A 38 18.97 -8.68 -4.01
N SER A 39 19.07 -7.62 -3.20
CA SER A 39 19.12 -7.75 -1.74
C SER A 39 17.83 -8.37 -1.18
N TYR A 40 16.70 -7.98 -1.72
CA TYR A 40 15.39 -8.52 -1.36
C TYR A 40 15.29 -10.01 -1.75
N SER A 41 15.68 -10.37 -2.96
CA SER A 41 15.70 -11.76 -3.41
C SER A 41 16.64 -12.62 -2.58
N TYR A 42 17.84 -12.11 -2.26
CA TYR A 42 18.80 -12.79 -1.40
C TYR A 42 18.26 -13.01 0.01
N PHE A 43 17.58 -12.02 0.60
CA PHE A 43 16.96 -12.13 1.91
C PHE A 43 15.96 -13.31 1.96
N PHE A 44 15.08 -13.42 0.98
CA PHE A 44 14.08 -14.49 0.93
C PHE A 44 14.69 -15.87 0.62
N LEU A 45 15.71 -15.93 -0.23
CA LEU A 45 16.48 -17.16 -0.44
C LEU A 45 17.20 -17.59 0.84
N HIS A 46 17.85 -16.69 1.54
CA HIS A 46 18.51 -16.99 2.81
C HIS A 46 17.52 -17.56 3.84
N ILE A 47 16.35 -16.95 3.97
CA ILE A 47 15.29 -17.44 4.86
C ILE A 47 14.82 -18.84 4.50
N SER A 48 14.76 -19.16 3.23
CA SER A 48 14.35 -20.49 2.76
C SER A 48 15.30 -21.59 3.23
N PHE A 49 16.58 -21.27 3.43
CA PHE A 49 17.59 -22.25 3.90
C PHE A 49 17.79 -22.26 5.42
N PHE A 50 17.70 -21.09 6.04
CA PHE A 50 18.07 -20.91 7.46
C PHE A 50 16.86 -20.68 8.38
N GLY A 51 15.67 -20.54 7.82
CA GLY A 51 14.44 -20.23 8.54
C GLY A 51 14.17 -18.72 8.68
N PRO A 52 12.92 -18.35 8.96
CA PRO A 52 12.53 -16.96 9.07
C PRO A 52 13.06 -16.32 10.37
N PRO A 53 13.42 -15.02 10.33
CA PRO A 53 13.69 -14.24 11.52
C PRO A 53 12.40 -14.06 12.35
N VAL A 54 12.47 -13.23 13.38
CA VAL A 54 11.28 -12.85 14.17
C VAL A 54 10.15 -12.43 13.23
N GLU A 55 8.95 -12.90 13.52
CA GLU A 55 7.75 -12.76 12.67
C GLU A 55 7.50 -11.32 12.17
N GLY A 56 7.69 -10.33 13.05
CA GLY A 56 7.53 -8.92 12.70
C GLY A 56 8.54 -8.46 11.65
N VAL A 57 9.79 -8.83 11.79
CA VAL A 57 10.84 -8.50 10.82
C VAL A 57 10.56 -9.15 9.48
N PHE A 58 10.14 -10.41 9.48
CA PHE A 58 9.84 -11.16 8.26
C PHE A 58 8.71 -10.53 7.45
N ARG A 59 7.56 -10.33 8.07
CA ARG A 59 6.36 -9.77 7.42
C ARG A 59 6.53 -8.29 7.08
N GLY A 60 7.17 -7.52 7.97
CA GLY A 60 7.46 -6.11 7.73
C GLY A 60 8.42 -5.91 6.55
N THR A 61 9.49 -6.70 6.46
CA THR A 61 10.44 -6.64 5.34
C THR A 61 9.78 -7.03 4.03
N PHE A 62 8.89 -8.03 4.04
CA PHE A 62 8.11 -8.38 2.85
C PHE A 62 7.27 -7.20 2.37
N PHE A 63 6.44 -6.62 3.24
CA PHE A 63 5.59 -5.50 2.89
C PHE A 63 6.40 -4.30 2.40
N LEU A 64 7.47 -3.94 3.12
CA LEU A 64 8.34 -2.82 2.77
C LEU A 64 9.00 -3.02 1.41
N GLY A 65 9.54 -4.21 1.15
CA GLY A 65 10.19 -4.52 -0.12
C GLY A 65 9.22 -4.43 -1.30
N VAL A 66 8.00 -4.97 -1.15
CA VAL A 66 6.95 -4.83 -2.16
C VAL A 66 6.58 -3.36 -2.37
N ALA A 67 6.40 -2.59 -1.29
CA ALA A 67 6.05 -1.18 -1.37
C ALA A 67 7.15 -0.36 -2.07
N VAL A 68 8.40 -0.56 -1.70
CA VAL A 68 9.55 0.13 -2.30
C VAL A 68 9.66 -0.21 -3.80
N MET A 69 9.62 -1.50 -4.15
CA MET A 69 9.72 -1.92 -5.53
C MET A 69 8.54 -1.42 -6.37
N ALA A 70 7.32 -1.47 -5.85
CA ALA A 70 6.14 -0.98 -6.54
C ALA A 70 6.18 0.53 -6.79
N LEU A 71 6.53 1.33 -5.77
CA LEU A 71 6.61 2.79 -5.89
C LEU A 71 7.75 3.24 -6.82
N LEU A 72 8.86 2.50 -6.88
CA LEU A 72 9.95 2.78 -7.80
C LEU A 72 9.61 2.38 -9.24
N LEU A 73 8.96 1.23 -9.42
CA LEU A 73 8.70 0.65 -10.74
C LEU A 73 7.50 1.30 -11.44
N PHE A 74 6.44 1.62 -10.72
CA PHE A 74 5.20 2.14 -11.31
C PHE A 74 5.09 3.66 -11.14
N LYS A 75 4.66 4.34 -12.20
CA LYS A 75 4.54 5.81 -12.23
C LYS A 75 3.36 6.28 -11.37
N ALA A 76 3.50 7.44 -10.73
CA ALA A 76 2.44 8.06 -9.94
C ALA A 76 1.24 8.49 -10.82
N ARG A 77 1.51 8.94 -12.06
CA ARG A 77 0.49 9.31 -13.06
C ARG A 77 0.63 8.45 -14.29
N GLN A 78 -0.46 7.80 -14.65
CA GLN A 78 -0.54 6.93 -15.82
C GLN A 78 -1.54 7.49 -16.81
N ASN A 79 -1.08 7.70 -18.05
CA ASN A 79 -1.96 8.23 -19.10
C ASN A 79 -2.72 7.17 -19.87
N SER A 80 -2.32 5.91 -19.77
CA SER A 80 -2.84 4.84 -20.60
C SER A 80 -4.03 4.12 -20.00
N PHE A 81 -4.26 4.29 -18.70
CA PHE A 81 -5.40 3.65 -18.07
C PHE A 81 -6.67 4.47 -18.29
N ARG A 82 -7.30 4.26 -19.43
CA ARG A 82 -8.73 4.46 -19.63
C ARG A 82 -9.19 5.90 -19.52
N GLU A 83 -9.33 6.50 -20.65
CA GLU A 83 -9.97 7.81 -20.83
C GLU A 83 -11.28 7.98 -20.03
N LYS A 84 -11.95 6.89 -19.68
CA LYS A 84 -13.23 6.91 -18.95
C LYS A 84 -13.15 6.95 -17.44
N LEU A 85 -12.03 6.52 -16.81
CA LEU A 85 -11.87 6.45 -15.35
C LEU A 85 -10.76 7.37 -14.81
N VAL A 86 -10.29 8.31 -15.61
CA VAL A 86 -9.24 9.28 -15.21
C VAL A 86 -9.64 10.03 -13.95
N TRP A 87 -10.90 10.46 -13.85
CA TRP A 87 -11.38 11.16 -12.66
C TRP A 87 -11.28 10.33 -11.36
N LEU A 88 -11.52 9.03 -11.46
CA LEU A 88 -11.41 8.11 -10.32
C LEU A 88 -9.95 7.89 -9.93
N ASP A 89 -9.07 7.75 -10.91
CA ASP A 89 -7.62 7.62 -10.69
C ASP A 89 -7.05 8.88 -10.01
N GLU A 90 -7.42 10.06 -10.50
CA GLU A 90 -7.00 11.33 -9.91
C GLU A 90 -7.59 11.53 -8.50
N PHE A 91 -8.85 11.20 -8.30
CA PHE A 91 -9.49 11.26 -6.98
C PHE A 91 -8.73 10.42 -5.95
N PHE A 92 -8.40 9.16 -6.29
CA PHE A 92 -7.65 8.30 -5.39
C PHE A 92 -6.23 8.78 -5.14
N ALA A 93 -5.54 9.28 -6.17
CA ALA A 93 -4.21 9.86 -6.00
C ALA A 93 -4.22 11.02 -5.01
N VAL A 94 -5.20 11.92 -5.12
CA VAL A 94 -5.39 13.05 -4.20
C VAL A 94 -5.78 12.57 -2.81
N ALA A 95 -6.74 11.64 -2.69
CA ALA A 95 -7.22 11.13 -1.42
C ALA A 95 -6.10 10.42 -0.63
N ASN A 96 -5.30 9.57 -1.30
CA ASN A 96 -4.19 8.88 -0.68
C ASN A 96 -3.11 9.86 -0.20
N LEU A 97 -2.80 10.87 -1.02
CA LEU A 97 -1.81 11.89 -0.64
C LEU A 97 -2.32 12.81 0.47
N PHE A 98 -3.62 13.11 0.48
CA PHE A 98 -4.27 13.79 1.59
C PHE A 98 -4.14 12.98 2.89
N MET A 99 -4.49 11.69 2.86
CA MET A 99 -4.44 10.82 4.05
C MET A 99 -3.02 10.71 4.62
N ILE A 100 -2.02 10.47 3.79
CA ILE A 100 -0.64 10.29 4.27
C ILE A 100 -0.06 11.60 4.82
N CYS A 101 -0.29 12.73 4.18
CA CYS A 101 0.18 14.03 4.66
C CYS A 101 -0.55 14.48 5.92
N ALA A 102 -1.85 14.22 6.02
CA ALA A 102 -2.63 14.46 7.23
C ALA A 102 -2.07 13.65 8.41
N ALA A 103 -1.82 12.35 8.21
CA ALA A 103 -1.27 11.49 9.24
C ALA A 103 0.13 11.92 9.68
N PHE A 104 1.00 12.32 8.75
CA PHE A 104 2.32 12.85 9.08
C PHE A 104 2.25 14.16 9.87
N ALA A 105 1.36 15.08 9.49
CA ALA A 105 1.18 16.35 10.21
C ALA A 105 0.75 16.10 11.65
N VAL A 106 -0.16 15.14 11.85
CA VAL A 106 -0.62 14.78 13.19
C VAL A 106 0.49 14.10 14.01
N LEU A 107 1.25 13.18 13.42
CA LEU A 107 2.40 12.55 14.09
C LEU A 107 3.46 13.60 14.48
N ALA A 108 3.74 14.56 13.61
CA ALA A 108 4.66 15.65 13.89
C ALA A 108 4.14 16.52 15.04
N HIS A 109 2.86 16.91 15.01
CA HIS A 109 2.23 17.67 16.09
C HIS A 109 2.34 16.94 17.43
N TRP A 110 2.02 15.64 17.45
CA TRP A 110 2.16 14.80 18.64
C TRP A 110 3.60 14.77 19.17
N TYR A 111 4.58 14.60 18.27
CA TYR A 111 5.98 14.57 18.65
C TYR A 111 6.45 15.89 19.30
N PHE A 112 6.04 17.03 18.74
CA PHE A 112 6.46 18.33 19.26
C PHE A 112 5.69 18.77 20.53
N THR A 113 4.45 18.33 20.71
CA THR A 113 3.63 18.74 21.86
C THR A 113 3.68 17.75 23.03
N GLY A 114 4.15 16.51 22.80
CA GLY A 114 4.19 15.46 23.81
C GLY A 114 2.81 15.02 24.33
N GLN A 115 1.73 15.44 23.69
CA GLN A 115 0.36 15.25 24.18
C GLN A 115 -0.26 13.96 23.63
N VAL A 116 0.15 12.81 24.14
CA VAL A 116 -0.42 11.49 23.77
C VAL A 116 -1.90 11.39 24.15
N GLU A 117 -2.34 12.07 25.19
CA GLU A 117 -3.72 11.97 25.70
C GLU A 117 -4.80 12.61 24.82
N LEU A 118 -4.42 13.48 23.89
CA LEU A 118 -5.36 14.16 22.97
C LEU A 118 -6.16 13.20 22.09
N TRP A 119 -5.70 11.97 21.92
CA TRP A 119 -6.33 10.97 21.06
C TRP A 119 -7.48 10.21 21.69
N ARG A 120 -7.61 10.22 22.98
CA ARG A 120 -8.79 9.69 23.67
C ARG A 120 -10.04 10.49 23.33
N ARG A 121 -9.88 11.71 22.80
CA ARG A 121 -10.99 12.56 22.38
C ARG A 121 -10.86 12.90 20.90
N TYR A 122 -11.53 12.14 20.04
CA TYR A 122 -11.71 12.45 18.61
C TYR A 122 -12.30 13.84 18.34
N SER A 123 -12.78 14.50 19.37
CA SER A 123 -13.36 15.86 19.29
C SER A 123 -12.33 16.97 19.52
N ASN A 124 -11.04 16.68 19.57
CA ASN A 124 -10.06 17.73 19.77
C ASN A 124 -9.84 18.49 18.47
N THR A 125 -10.43 19.69 18.43
CA THR A 125 -10.43 20.57 17.27
C THR A 125 -9.02 20.85 16.74
N GLU A 126 -8.02 20.91 17.62
CA GLU A 126 -6.62 21.16 17.24
C GLU A 126 -6.07 20.04 16.34
N VAL A 127 -6.27 18.78 16.71
CA VAL A 127 -5.79 17.64 15.93
C VAL A 127 -6.49 17.56 14.57
N GLN A 128 -7.79 17.85 14.55
CA GLN A 128 -8.56 17.89 13.30
C GLN A 128 -8.05 18.98 12.37
N ILE A 129 -7.77 20.17 12.91
CA ILE A 129 -7.22 21.30 12.14
C ILE A 129 -5.82 20.93 11.60
N VAL A 130 -4.95 20.38 12.44
CA VAL A 130 -3.60 19.96 12.01
C VAL A 130 -3.68 18.90 10.92
N GLY A 131 -4.53 17.89 11.08
CA GLY A 131 -4.75 16.87 10.07
C GLY A 131 -5.29 17.47 8.76
N LEU A 132 -6.24 18.39 8.83
CA LEU A 132 -6.79 19.07 7.67
C LEU A 132 -5.73 19.90 6.94
N ILE A 133 -4.91 20.66 7.69
CA ILE A 133 -3.81 21.44 7.11
C ILE A 133 -2.80 20.51 6.41
N GLY A 134 -2.41 19.42 7.08
CA GLY A 134 -1.51 18.42 6.50
C GLY A 134 -2.08 17.80 5.21
N GLY A 135 -3.36 17.46 5.22
CA GLY A 135 -4.05 16.94 4.04
C GLY A 135 -4.11 17.97 2.90
N LEU A 136 -4.38 19.24 3.19
CA LEU A 136 -4.37 20.32 2.19
C LEU A 136 -2.97 20.52 1.59
N ILE A 137 -1.91 20.37 2.38
CA ILE A 137 -0.54 20.35 1.86
C ILE A 137 -0.36 19.17 0.88
N GLY A 138 -0.88 18.00 1.18
CA GLY A 138 -0.87 16.87 0.25
C GLY A 138 -1.58 17.19 -1.08
N VAL A 139 -2.74 17.81 -1.04
CA VAL A 139 -3.45 18.29 -2.25
C VAL A 139 -2.60 19.31 -3.01
N ALA A 140 -1.98 20.26 -2.31
CA ALA A 140 -1.11 21.26 -2.93
C ALA A 140 0.10 20.62 -3.63
N VAL A 141 0.71 19.61 -3.02
CA VAL A 141 1.79 18.81 -3.63
C VAL A 141 1.30 18.14 -4.92
N TYR A 142 0.12 17.52 -4.90
CA TYR A 142 -0.45 16.89 -6.09
C TYR A 142 -0.67 17.88 -7.24
N VAL A 143 -1.23 19.04 -6.94
CA VAL A 143 -1.46 20.11 -7.92
C VAL A 143 -0.13 20.65 -8.46
N PHE A 144 0.84 20.89 -7.58
CA PHE A 144 2.18 21.36 -7.95
C PHE A 144 2.91 20.34 -8.86
N GLU A 145 2.82 19.06 -8.55
CA GLU A 145 3.34 18.00 -9.42
C GLU A 145 2.69 18.01 -10.79
N GLY A 146 1.35 18.20 -10.86
CA GLY A 146 0.63 18.30 -12.12
C GLY A 146 1.09 19.44 -13.01
N TRP A 147 1.47 20.55 -12.40
CA TRP A 147 1.97 21.72 -13.12
C TRP A 147 3.43 21.57 -13.53
N ARG A 148 4.30 21.00 -12.68
CA ARG A 148 5.74 20.89 -12.90
C ARG A 148 6.14 19.71 -13.78
N ILE A 149 5.48 18.56 -13.61
CA ILE A 149 5.84 17.31 -14.30
C ILE A 149 5.00 17.20 -15.59
N LYS A 150 5.36 18.00 -16.60
CA LYS A 150 4.93 17.76 -18.00
C LYS A 150 5.59 16.51 -18.58
N GLN A 151 6.75 16.08 -18.05
CA GLN A 151 7.47 14.87 -18.46
C GLN A 151 7.16 13.71 -17.49
N ARG A 152 6.47 12.73 -17.99
CA ARG A 152 5.83 11.61 -17.31
C ARG A 152 6.76 10.52 -16.76
N ASP A 153 8.07 10.61 -16.96
CA ASP A 153 9.04 9.57 -16.61
C ASP A 153 9.86 9.88 -15.36
N GLY A 154 9.71 11.05 -14.77
CA GLY A 154 10.42 11.49 -13.56
C GLY A 154 9.84 10.89 -12.28
N PHE A 155 10.64 10.94 -11.19
CA PHE A 155 10.17 10.69 -9.84
C PHE A 155 9.30 11.86 -9.37
N ALA A 156 8.12 11.54 -8.87
CA ALA A 156 7.23 12.48 -8.25
C ALA A 156 7.63 12.73 -6.78
N ILE A 157 7.29 13.88 -6.24
CA ILE A 157 7.48 14.18 -4.81
C ILE A 157 6.60 13.23 -3.99
N SER A 158 5.40 12.90 -4.50
CA SER A 158 4.51 11.91 -3.92
C SER A 158 5.16 10.54 -3.77
N ASP A 159 6.01 10.09 -4.71
CA ASP A 159 6.75 8.82 -4.58
C ASP A 159 7.63 8.81 -3.32
N ILE A 160 8.30 9.95 -3.04
CA ILE A 160 9.16 10.10 -1.86
C ILE A 160 8.33 10.10 -0.59
N ILE A 161 7.17 10.78 -0.58
CA ILE A 161 6.27 10.84 0.58
C ILE A 161 5.73 9.45 0.91
N PHE A 162 5.26 8.70 -0.09
CA PHE A 162 4.76 7.34 0.10
C PHE A 162 5.87 6.38 0.54
N LEU A 163 7.07 6.50 -0.02
CA LEU A 163 8.23 5.69 0.35
C LEU A 163 8.65 5.96 1.80
N ALA A 164 8.76 7.23 2.19
CA ALA A 164 9.07 7.64 3.56
C ALA A 164 7.99 7.15 4.53
N GLY A 165 6.71 7.26 4.16
CA GLY A 165 5.60 6.78 4.96
C GLY A 165 5.60 5.28 5.16
N ALA A 166 5.78 4.51 4.08
CA ALA A 166 5.88 3.06 4.16
C ALA A 166 7.04 2.63 5.08
N THR A 167 8.21 3.24 4.89
CA THR A 167 9.40 2.92 5.69
C THR A 167 9.21 3.27 7.15
N ALA A 168 8.73 4.48 7.46
CA ALA A 168 8.50 4.94 8.83
C ALA A 168 7.47 4.05 9.54
N ALA A 169 6.36 3.75 8.88
CA ALA A 169 5.28 2.98 9.47
C ALA A 169 5.67 1.51 9.73
N VAL A 170 6.36 0.88 8.78
CA VAL A 170 6.81 -0.52 8.96
C VAL A 170 7.89 -0.61 10.01
N LEU A 171 8.87 0.30 10.03
CA LEU A 171 9.92 0.30 11.06
C LEU A 171 9.32 0.54 12.44
N TRP A 172 8.42 1.52 12.58
CA TRP A 172 7.73 1.76 13.84
C TRP A 172 6.95 0.53 14.31
N TRP A 173 6.24 -0.14 13.39
CA TRP A 173 5.50 -1.36 13.70
C TRP A 173 6.41 -2.49 14.18
N ILE A 174 7.54 -2.73 13.50
CA ILE A 174 8.50 -3.78 13.88
C ILE A 174 9.07 -3.51 15.27
N ILE A 175 9.45 -2.26 15.58
CA ILE A 175 10.08 -1.89 16.84
C ILE A 175 9.10 -2.05 18.02
N ASN A 176 7.83 -1.70 17.82
CA ASN A 176 6.83 -1.68 18.89
C ASN A 176 5.93 -2.94 18.90
N LEU A 177 6.20 -3.95 18.07
CA LEU A 177 5.29 -5.08 17.89
C LEU A 177 4.98 -5.84 19.17
N ASP A 178 5.97 -6.08 20.02
CA ASP A 178 5.79 -6.83 21.28
C ASP A 178 4.90 -6.06 22.26
N GLU A 179 5.12 -4.74 22.38
CA GLU A 179 4.29 -3.88 23.22
C GLU A 179 2.85 -3.79 22.68
N LEU A 180 2.69 -3.67 21.37
CA LEU A 180 1.40 -3.63 20.73
C LEU A 180 0.61 -4.93 20.93
N ARG A 181 1.25 -6.09 20.87
CA ARG A 181 0.63 -7.40 21.08
C ARG A 181 0.17 -7.63 22.51
N THR A 182 0.94 -7.17 23.48
CA THR A 182 0.58 -7.31 24.90
C THR A 182 -0.63 -6.46 25.28
N ASN A 183 -0.88 -5.39 24.55
CA ASN A 183 -1.93 -4.41 24.85
C ASN A 183 -3.11 -4.46 23.88
N ILE A 184 -3.29 -5.54 23.11
CA ILE A 184 -4.42 -5.69 22.17
C ILE A 184 -5.75 -5.52 22.90
N GLY A 185 -6.64 -4.70 22.34
CA GLY A 185 -7.98 -4.41 22.87
C GLY A 185 -8.05 -3.25 23.86
N SER A 186 -6.92 -2.86 24.47
CA SER A 186 -6.82 -1.66 25.33
C SER A 186 -6.20 -0.47 24.62
N LEU A 187 -5.70 -0.69 23.38
CA LEU A 187 -4.93 0.28 22.62
C LEU A 187 -5.82 1.38 22.08
N VAL A 188 -5.78 2.52 22.76
CA VAL A 188 -6.10 3.82 22.17
C VAL A 188 -4.77 4.54 21.95
N VAL A 189 -3.84 3.90 21.20
CA VAL A 189 -2.53 4.48 20.99
C VAL A 189 -2.56 5.29 19.70
N SER A 190 -2.41 6.57 19.83
CA SER A 190 -2.40 7.55 18.76
C SER A 190 -1.47 7.21 17.59
N PRO A 191 -0.20 6.82 17.84
CA PRO A 191 0.71 6.48 16.76
C PRO A 191 0.23 5.30 15.92
N LEU A 192 -0.36 4.26 16.54
CA LEU A 192 -0.88 3.11 15.82
C LEU A 192 -1.91 3.50 14.77
N VAL A 193 -2.87 4.36 15.14
CA VAL A 193 -3.92 4.81 14.22
C VAL A 193 -3.33 5.57 13.04
N MET A 194 -2.38 6.47 13.27
CA MET A 194 -1.76 7.24 12.18
C MET A 194 -0.89 6.39 11.28
N PHE A 195 -0.09 5.48 11.83
CA PHE A 195 0.70 4.57 11.01
C PHE A 195 -0.19 3.59 10.24
N ALA A 196 -1.31 3.15 10.79
CA ALA A 196 -2.31 2.38 10.06
C ALA A 196 -2.93 3.16 8.89
N VAL A 197 -3.24 4.44 9.07
CA VAL A 197 -3.70 5.33 7.99
C VAL A 197 -2.63 5.47 6.91
N ILE A 198 -1.37 5.68 7.30
CA ILE A 198 -0.25 5.76 6.36
C ILE A 198 -0.12 4.47 5.53
N LEU A 199 -0.13 3.30 6.17
CA LEU A 199 -0.02 2.02 5.47
C LEU A 199 -1.23 1.73 4.59
N SER A 200 -2.44 2.12 5.02
CA SER A 200 -3.64 2.03 4.20
C SER A 200 -3.52 2.90 2.94
N ALA A 201 -3.08 4.15 3.08
CA ALA A 201 -2.87 5.05 1.96
C ALA A 201 -1.80 4.51 0.99
N VAL A 202 -0.69 3.98 1.52
CA VAL A 202 0.36 3.34 0.72
C VAL A 202 -0.19 2.12 -0.04
N SER A 203 -0.98 1.27 0.63
CA SER A 203 -1.56 0.06 0.02
C SER A 203 -2.55 0.40 -1.09
N PHE A 204 -3.43 1.37 -0.87
CA PHE A 204 -4.36 1.85 -1.90
C PHE A 204 -3.63 2.51 -3.07
N GLU A 205 -2.56 3.25 -2.80
CA GLU A 205 -1.75 3.88 -3.84
C GLU A 205 -1.02 2.84 -4.70
N ILE A 206 -0.44 1.82 -4.09
CA ILE A 206 0.22 0.72 -4.81
C ILE A 206 -0.80 -0.04 -5.67
N ALA A 207 -1.96 -0.40 -5.09
CA ALA A 207 -3.02 -1.07 -5.80
C ALA A 207 -3.51 -0.24 -7.00
N ARG A 208 -3.70 1.08 -6.83
CA ARG A 208 -4.07 2.00 -7.90
C ARG A 208 -3.05 1.99 -9.05
N ARG A 209 -1.77 2.01 -8.71
CA ARG A 209 -0.69 2.04 -9.72
C ARG A 209 -0.53 0.73 -10.48
N ILE A 210 -0.72 -0.41 -9.84
CA ILE A 210 -0.49 -1.73 -10.45
C ILE A 210 -1.72 -2.22 -11.18
N VAL A 211 -2.87 -2.22 -10.50
CA VAL A 211 -4.11 -2.85 -10.97
C VAL A 211 -5.09 -1.84 -11.57
N GLY A 212 -4.89 -0.55 -11.29
CA GLY A 212 -5.78 0.52 -11.67
C GLY A 212 -6.76 0.92 -10.57
N PRO A 213 -7.60 1.95 -10.79
CA PRO A 213 -8.38 2.60 -9.73
C PRO A 213 -9.60 1.80 -9.25
N LEU A 214 -10.10 0.84 -10.03
CA LEU A 214 -11.37 0.17 -9.74
C LEU A 214 -11.29 -0.73 -8.50
N ILE A 215 -10.22 -1.54 -8.37
CA ILE A 215 -10.03 -2.48 -7.25
C ILE A 215 -9.80 -1.74 -5.93
N PRO A 216 -8.89 -0.75 -5.84
CA PRO A 216 -8.79 0.06 -4.64
C PRO A 216 -10.07 0.84 -4.31
N PHE A 217 -10.88 1.23 -5.31
CA PHE A 217 -12.19 1.83 -5.06
C PHE A 217 -13.13 0.91 -4.31
N LEU A 218 -13.26 -0.32 -4.76
CA LEU A 218 -14.07 -1.32 -4.07
C LEU A 218 -13.53 -1.57 -2.64
N GLY A 219 -12.22 -1.73 -2.50
CA GLY A 219 -11.58 -1.89 -1.20
C GLY A 219 -11.84 -0.71 -0.26
N PHE A 220 -11.76 0.51 -0.78
CA PHE A 220 -12.03 1.73 -0.04
C PHE A 220 -13.50 1.86 0.38
N LEU A 221 -14.44 1.45 -0.46
CA LEU A 221 -15.86 1.40 -0.11
C LEU A 221 -16.11 0.47 1.10
N PHE A 222 -15.54 -0.74 1.07
CA PHE A 222 -15.66 -1.67 2.19
C PHE A 222 -14.92 -1.19 3.44
N PHE A 223 -13.78 -0.54 3.26
CA PHE A 223 -13.02 0.06 4.34
C PHE A 223 -13.83 1.16 5.05
N ILE A 224 -14.42 2.11 4.29
CA ILE A 224 -15.29 3.14 4.86
C ILE A 224 -16.55 2.54 5.48
N TYR A 225 -17.14 1.52 4.84
CA TYR A 225 -18.31 0.83 5.36
C TYR A 225 -18.07 0.17 6.72
N SER A 226 -16.85 -0.23 7.05
CA SER A 226 -16.52 -0.83 8.34
C SER A 226 -16.66 0.13 9.53
N PHE A 227 -16.65 1.45 9.30
CA PHE A 227 -16.74 2.43 10.37
C PHE A 227 -18.16 2.63 10.91
N GLU A 228 -18.28 2.81 12.23
CA GLU A 228 -19.53 3.05 12.96
C GLU A 228 -20.37 4.19 12.35
N ILE A 229 -19.73 5.30 11.98
CA ILE A 229 -20.39 6.47 11.40
C ILE A 229 -21.16 6.11 10.13
N VAL A 230 -20.55 5.30 9.27
CA VAL A 230 -21.14 4.91 7.98
C VAL A 230 -22.15 3.77 8.15
N GLY A 231 -21.81 2.77 8.96
CA GLY A 231 -22.68 1.63 9.21
C GLY A 231 -24.04 2.01 9.81
N GLN A 232 -24.09 3.01 10.69
CA GLN A 232 -25.33 3.46 11.33
C GLN A 232 -26.25 4.28 10.39
N VAL A 233 -25.66 4.96 9.39
CA VAL A 233 -26.43 5.79 8.44
C VAL A 233 -26.97 4.96 7.26
N MET A 234 -26.44 3.75 7.05
CA MET A 234 -26.88 2.90 5.94
C MET A 234 -28.32 2.42 6.11
N PRO A 235 -29.12 2.35 5.02
CA PRO A 235 -30.52 1.95 5.10
C PRO A 235 -30.71 0.43 5.13
N GLY A 236 -31.68 -0.04 5.90
CA GLY A 236 -32.20 -1.39 5.85
C GLY A 236 -31.19 -2.50 6.12
N ILE A 237 -31.04 -3.43 5.20
CA ILE A 237 -30.16 -4.61 5.33
C ILE A 237 -28.66 -4.26 5.44
N LEU A 238 -28.27 -3.09 4.95
CA LEU A 238 -26.88 -2.62 4.99
C LEU A 238 -26.53 -1.92 6.32
N GLN A 239 -27.52 -1.68 7.18
CA GLN A 239 -27.27 -1.07 8.48
C GLN A 239 -26.54 -2.05 9.41
N HIS A 240 -25.46 -1.58 10.02
CA HIS A 240 -24.73 -2.35 11.03
C HIS A 240 -24.15 -1.41 12.11
N LEU A 241 -23.76 -1.98 13.25
CA LEU A 241 -23.23 -1.21 14.37
C LEU A 241 -21.90 -0.53 14.03
N GLY A 242 -21.13 -1.10 13.09
CA GLY A 242 -19.80 -0.62 12.73
C GLY A 242 -18.77 -0.75 13.84
N PHE A 243 -17.55 -0.34 13.52
CA PHE A 243 -16.45 -0.35 14.48
C PHE A 243 -15.89 1.05 14.67
N ARG A 244 -15.42 1.33 15.88
CA ARG A 244 -14.69 2.58 16.16
C ARG A 244 -13.38 2.60 15.37
N THR A 245 -12.96 3.79 14.95
CA THR A 245 -11.74 3.97 14.12
C THR A 245 -10.52 3.28 14.72
N ALA A 246 -10.29 3.43 16.03
CA ALA A 246 -9.17 2.77 16.69
C ALA A 246 -9.20 1.25 16.55
N ARG A 247 -10.39 0.64 16.64
CA ARG A 247 -10.57 -0.81 16.49
C ARG A 247 -10.30 -1.29 15.06
N VAL A 248 -10.76 -0.54 14.06
CA VAL A 248 -10.47 -0.84 12.66
C VAL A 248 -8.97 -0.78 12.39
N MET A 249 -8.29 0.25 12.88
CA MET A 249 -6.85 0.43 12.69
C MET A 249 -6.02 -0.61 13.44
N GLU A 250 -6.43 -0.97 14.65
CA GLU A 250 -5.83 -2.06 15.42
C GLU A 250 -5.96 -3.40 14.67
N PHE A 251 -7.14 -3.68 14.13
CA PHE A 251 -7.40 -4.87 13.34
C PHE A 251 -6.50 -4.93 12.11
N LEU A 252 -6.36 -3.84 11.37
CA LEU A 252 -5.50 -3.77 10.19
C LEU A 252 -4.02 -4.05 10.49
N MET A 253 -3.52 -3.58 11.64
CA MET A 253 -2.10 -3.65 11.97
C MET A 253 -1.70 -4.90 12.73
N LEU A 254 -2.60 -5.46 13.56
CA LEU A 254 -2.26 -6.48 14.55
C LEU A 254 -3.01 -7.79 14.39
N SER A 255 -4.14 -7.83 13.64
CA SER A 255 -4.87 -9.07 13.49
C SER A 255 -4.17 -10.05 12.55
N THR A 256 -4.50 -11.33 12.72
CA THR A 256 -4.04 -12.39 11.81
C THR A 256 -4.58 -12.24 10.38
N GLU A 257 -5.59 -11.44 10.19
CA GLU A 257 -6.24 -11.17 8.90
C GLU A 257 -5.95 -9.76 8.39
N GLY A 258 -5.18 -8.97 9.17
CA GLY A 258 -4.76 -7.63 8.81
C GLY A 258 -3.63 -7.59 7.78
N MET A 259 -3.06 -6.41 7.58
CA MET A 259 -2.01 -6.17 6.56
C MET A 259 -0.77 -7.05 6.77
N PHE A 260 -0.40 -7.34 8.02
CA PHE A 260 0.71 -8.21 8.38
C PHE A 260 0.25 -9.62 8.79
N GLY A 261 -0.94 -10.02 8.35
CA GLY A 261 -1.59 -11.26 8.76
C GLY A 261 -1.16 -12.48 7.94
N LEU A 262 -2.05 -13.48 7.92
CA LEU A 262 -1.83 -14.78 7.29
C LEU A 262 -1.55 -14.67 5.78
N ILE A 263 -2.26 -13.78 5.08
CA ILE A 263 -2.09 -13.59 3.64
C ILE A 263 -0.67 -13.10 3.35
N THR A 264 -0.22 -12.05 4.03
CA THR A 264 1.15 -11.52 3.88
C THR A 264 2.20 -12.57 4.21
N ASN A 265 1.98 -13.36 5.26
CA ASN A 265 2.87 -14.45 5.64
C ASN A 265 2.97 -15.52 4.55
N THR A 266 1.83 -15.93 3.97
CA THR A 266 1.79 -16.92 2.88
C THR A 266 2.51 -16.43 1.63
N PHE A 267 2.29 -15.18 1.24
CA PHE A 267 3.01 -14.57 0.12
C PHE A 267 4.51 -14.51 0.37
N ALA A 268 4.92 -14.08 1.56
CA ALA A 268 6.33 -13.97 1.95
C ALA A 268 7.03 -15.34 2.00
N THR A 269 6.34 -16.37 2.49
CA THR A 269 6.93 -17.69 2.70
C THR A 269 6.99 -18.52 1.41
N PHE A 270 5.92 -18.51 0.60
CA PHE A 270 5.80 -19.39 -0.54
C PHE A 270 5.92 -18.65 -1.88
N ILE A 271 5.12 -17.62 -2.09
CA ILE A 271 4.96 -17.05 -3.43
C ILE A 271 6.24 -16.36 -3.90
N VAL A 272 6.93 -15.62 -3.03
CA VAL A 272 8.19 -14.95 -3.39
C VAL A 272 9.23 -15.97 -3.85
N ILE A 273 9.37 -17.06 -3.12
CA ILE A 273 10.35 -18.12 -3.45
C ILE A 273 10.01 -18.78 -4.78
N PHE A 274 8.72 -19.09 -5.01
CA PHE A 274 8.30 -19.65 -6.30
C PHE A 274 8.52 -18.71 -7.48
N VAL A 275 8.29 -17.39 -7.28
CA VAL A 275 8.55 -16.39 -8.32
C VAL A 275 10.04 -16.29 -8.62
N ILE A 276 10.91 -16.26 -7.59
CA ILE A 276 12.35 -16.22 -7.76
C ILE A 276 12.84 -17.50 -8.49
N LEU A 277 12.36 -18.66 -8.06
CA LEU A 277 12.68 -19.93 -8.70
C LEU A 277 12.21 -19.99 -10.16
N GLY A 278 10.98 -19.53 -10.42
CA GLY A 278 10.43 -19.46 -11.77
C GLY A 278 11.28 -18.57 -12.70
N ALA A 279 11.65 -17.38 -12.24
CA ALA A 279 12.53 -16.49 -12.98
C ALA A 279 13.92 -17.09 -13.23
N PHE A 280 14.46 -17.82 -12.26
CA PHE A 280 15.72 -18.55 -12.41
C PHE A 280 15.62 -19.67 -13.46
N LEU A 281 14.57 -20.50 -13.41
CA LEU A 281 14.32 -21.58 -14.38
C LEU A 281 14.15 -21.03 -15.81
N GLU A 282 13.46 -19.91 -15.96
CA GLU A 282 13.30 -19.24 -17.24
C GLU A 282 14.65 -18.77 -17.81
N LYS A 283 15.46 -18.09 -17.00
CA LYS A 283 16.75 -17.51 -17.45
C LYS A 283 17.82 -18.56 -17.69
N THR A 284 17.79 -19.70 -16.98
CA THR A 284 18.73 -20.81 -17.19
C THR A 284 18.35 -21.73 -18.34
N GLY A 285 17.12 -21.55 -18.89
CA GLY A 285 16.61 -22.46 -19.93
C GLY A 285 16.19 -23.84 -19.41
N LEU A 286 16.30 -24.11 -18.11
CA LEU A 286 15.88 -25.36 -17.49
C LEU A 286 14.41 -25.68 -17.73
N GLY A 287 13.55 -24.65 -17.78
CA GLY A 287 12.15 -24.83 -18.11
C GLY A 287 11.93 -25.51 -19.47
N ALA A 288 12.66 -25.11 -20.50
CA ALA A 288 12.59 -25.72 -21.82
C ALA A 288 13.10 -27.18 -21.80
N VAL A 289 14.15 -27.48 -21.04
CA VAL A 289 14.67 -28.83 -20.88
C VAL A 289 13.65 -29.73 -20.20
N ILE A 290 13.00 -29.28 -19.14
CA ILE A 290 11.95 -30.03 -18.42
C ILE A 290 10.79 -30.35 -19.37
N ILE A 291 10.29 -29.35 -20.09
CA ILE A 291 9.18 -29.49 -21.02
C ILE A 291 9.55 -30.48 -22.14
N ASN A 292 10.72 -30.34 -22.76
CA ASN A 292 11.16 -31.23 -23.82
C ASN A 292 11.41 -32.69 -23.32
N SER A 293 11.82 -32.84 -22.07
CA SER A 293 11.98 -34.18 -21.45
C SER A 293 10.64 -34.85 -21.18
N ALA A 294 9.61 -34.05 -20.84
CA ALA A 294 8.25 -34.58 -20.61
C ALA A 294 7.52 -34.98 -21.90
N TYR A 295 7.94 -34.45 -23.06
CA TYR A 295 7.37 -34.78 -24.37
C TYR A 295 8.09 -35.99 -25.07
N ARG A 296 9.13 -36.55 -24.48
CA ARG A 296 9.80 -37.79 -24.94
C ARG A 296 9.26 -39.02 -24.21
#